data_46ba6c27da2cf9a8fd32d242451423ff
#
_entry.id   46ba6c27da2cf9a8fd32d242451423ff
#
_cell.length_a   1.000
_cell.length_b   1.000
_cell.length_c   1.000
_cell.angle_alpha   90.00
_cell.angle_beta   90.00
_cell.angle_gamma   90.00
#
_symmetry.space_group_name_H-M   'P 1'
#
loop_
_entity.id
_entity.type
_entity.pdbx_description
1 polymer ?
#
loop_
_entity_poly.entity_id
_entity_poly.type
_entity_poly.pdbx_seq_one_letter_code
_entity_poly.pdbx_strand_id
1 'polypeptide(L)'
;FAQGNLGKAIRYIESEDFEEKKNQVLYLLKNVRNMTVSEMLEKIKEIGEDKDNIKDYIDLMVLWYRDVLLFKATKNMNQLVFQSEFRAISEEANQRDYEKIEEILSAFDKAKLRLKANVNFEVAMELMLCTMKQ
;
A
#
# COMPACT_ATOMS: atom_id res chain seq x y z
N PHE A 1 -10.60 -15.11 -2.13
CA PHE A 1 -10.32 -13.71 -1.96
C PHE A 1 -9.03 -13.35 -2.59
N ALA A 2 -8.14 -13.61 -1.84
CA ALA A 2 -6.84 -13.04 -2.05
C ALA A 2 -6.25 -13.39 -3.39
N GLN A 3 -6.50 -14.59 -3.89
CA GLN A 3 -5.86 -15.05 -5.13
C GLN A 3 -6.32 -14.28 -6.36
N GLY A 4 -7.61 -14.00 -6.47
CA GLY A 4 -8.12 -13.23 -7.60
C GLY A 4 -7.57 -11.81 -7.61
N ASN A 5 -7.59 -11.14 -6.45
CA ASN A 5 -7.09 -9.79 -6.31
C ASN A 5 -5.57 -9.73 -6.44
N LEU A 6 -4.88 -10.74 -5.91
CA LEU A 6 -3.43 -10.81 -5.99
C LEU A 6 -2.96 -10.98 -7.44
N GLY A 7 -3.61 -11.89 -8.18
CA GLY A 7 -3.28 -12.10 -9.59
C GLY A 7 -3.52 -10.86 -10.43
N LYS A 8 -4.60 -10.15 -10.18
CA LYS A 8 -4.92 -8.89 -10.86
C LYS A 8 -3.87 -7.83 -10.55
N ALA A 9 -3.47 -7.70 -9.29
CA ALA A 9 -2.47 -6.71 -8.89
C ALA A 9 -1.10 -7.00 -9.50
N ILE A 10 -0.71 -8.27 -9.59
CA ILE A 10 0.56 -8.66 -10.22
C ILE A 10 0.55 -8.28 -11.71
N ARG A 11 -0.54 -8.57 -12.42
CA ARG A 11 -0.66 -8.19 -13.83
C ARG A 11 -0.62 -6.68 -14.00
N TYR A 12 -1.20 -5.98 -13.06
CA TYR A 12 -1.21 -4.53 -13.04
C TYR A 12 0.22 -3.97 -12.91
N ILE A 13 1.02 -4.54 -12.03
CA ILE A 13 2.43 -4.14 -11.85
C ILE A 13 3.23 -4.31 -13.13
N GLU A 14 2.93 -5.35 -13.90
CA GLU A 14 3.63 -5.66 -15.15
C GLU A 14 3.20 -4.79 -16.32
N SER A 15 2.09 -4.05 -16.19
CA SER A 15 1.58 -3.20 -17.25
C SER A 15 2.38 -1.90 -17.33
N GLU A 16 2.80 -1.53 -18.54
CA GLU A 16 3.52 -0.27 -18.78
C GLU A 16 2.64 0.94 -18.53
N ASP A 17 1.35 0.86 -18.77
CA ASP A 17 0.38 1.94 -18.55
C ASP A 17 0.29 2.33 -17.07
N PHE A 18 0.90 1.56 -16.23
CA PHE A 18 0.80 1.69 -14.79
C PHE A 18 1.98 2.33 -14.12
N GLU A 19 3.07 2.56 -14.85
CA GLU A 19 4.32 3.02 -14.25
C GLU A 19 4.13 4.27 -13.40
N GLU A 20 3.38 5.23 -13.91
CA GLU A 20 3.15 6.47 -13.17
C GLU A 20 2.36 6.25 -11.89
N LYS A 21 1.29 5.46 -11.97
CA LYS A 21 0.44 5.15 -10.81
C LYS A 21 1.18 4.31 -9.78
N LYS A 22 1.92 3.33 -10.25
CA LYS A 22 2.78 2.51 -9.41
C LYS A 22 3.79 3.39 -8.66
N ASN A 23 4.40 4.35 -9.35
CA ASN A 23 5.37 5.25 -8.74
C ASN A 23 4.73 6.12 -7.66
N GLN A 24 3.49 6.58 -7.86
CA GLN A 24 2.75 7.33 -6.84
C GLN A 24 2.54 6.48 -5.58
N VAL A 25 2.13 5.23 -5.76
CA VAL A 25 1.92 4.31 -4.65
C VAL A 25 3.23 4.03 -3.91
N LEU A 26 4.29 3.76 -4.64
CA LEU A 26 5.61 3.50 -4.05
C LEU A 26 6.14 4.70 -3.29
N TYR A 27 5.96 5.89 -3.85
CA TYR A 27 6.35 7.12 -3.16
C TYR A 27 5.65 7.24 -1.82
N LEU A 28 4.34 7.03 -1.82
CA LEU A 28 3.53 7.11 -0.61
C LEU A 28 3.98 6.06 0.43
N LEU A 29 4.17 4.82 0.00
CA LEU A 29 4.59 3.74 0.89
C LEU A 29 5.95 4.02 1.54
N LYS A 30 6.87 4.57 0.77
CA LYS A 30 8.23 4.83 1.26
C LYS A 30 8.33 6.07 2.15
N ASN A 31 7.43 7.01 1.99
CA ASN A 31 7.59 8.34 2.60
C ASN A 31 6.51 8.69 3.62
N VAL A 32 5.44 7.90 3.74
CA VAL A 32 4.28 8.23 4.58
C VAL A 32 4.66 8.58 6.03
N ARG A 33 5.66 7.92 6.58
CA ARG A 33 6.08 8.15 7.95
C ARG A 33 6.60 9.58 8.18
N ASN A 34 7.23 10.13 7.16
CA ASN A 34 7.86 11.45 7.23
C ASN A 34 7.00 12.56 6.62
N MET A 35 5.84 12.22 6.08
CA MET A 35 4.94 13.19 5.49
C MET A 35 4.20 13.98 6.55
N THR A 36 4.02 15.28 6.28
CA THR A 36 3.09 16.10 7.06
C THR A 36 1.66 15.73 6.70
N VAL A 37 0.71 16.12 7.54
CA VAL A 37 -0.72 15.93 7.23
C VAL A 37 -1.08 16.61 5.91
N SER A 38 -0.56 17.82 5.68
CA SER A 38 -0.77 18.56 4.43
C SER A 38 -0.32 17.78 3.22
N GLU A 39 0.88 17.19 3.28
CA GLU A 39 1.42 16.38 2.20
C GLU A 39 0.59 15.14 1.95
N MET A 40 0.12 14.49 3.01
CA MET A 40 -0.77 13.34 2.91
C MET A 40 -2.07 13.70 2.20
N LEU A 41 -2.66 14.83 2.57
CA LEU A 41 -3.91 15.29 1.96
C LEU A 41 -3.72 15.60 0.47
N GLU A 42 -2.60 16.18 0.09
CA GLU A 42 -2.29 16.41 -1.33
C GLU A 42 -2.21 15.10 -2.10
N LYS A 43 -1.54 14.10 -1.54
CA LYS A 43 -1.42 12.79 -2.18
C LYS A 43 -2.79 12.11 -2.31
N ILE A 44 -3.63 12.24 -1.30
CA ILE A 44 -5.00 11.71 -1.34
C ILE A 44 -5.77 12.36 -2.49
N LYS A 45 -5.62 13.67 -2.67
CA LYS A 45 -6.29 14.38 -3.78
C LYS A 45 -5.80 13.89 -5.14
N GLU A 46 -4.49 13.72 -5.30
CA GLU A 46 -3.92 13.21 -6.54
C GLU A 46 -4.47 11.82 -6.88
N ILE A 47 -4.48 10.93 -5.91
CA ILE A 47 -5.04 9.58 -6.08
C ILE A 47 -6.53 9.65 -6.34
N GLY A 48 -7.22 10.61 -5.71
CA GLY A 48 -8.66 10.81 -5.87
C GLY A 48 -9.08 11.21 -7.27
N GLU A 49 -8.18 11.71 -8.09
CA GLU A 49 -8.46 12.00 -9.50
C GLU A 49 -8.74 10.71 -10.28
N ASP A 50 -8.31 9.58 -9.76
CA ASP A 50 -8.48 8.27 -10.37
C ASP A 50 -9.22 7.32 -9.44
N LYS A 51 -10.33 7.78 -8.87
CA LYS A 51 -11.10 7.02 -7.87
C LYS A 51 -11.56 5.65 -8.36
N ASP A 52 -11.82 5.53 -9.66
CA ASP A 52 -12.30 4.26 -10.22
C ASP A 52 -11.28 3.14 -10.08
N ASN A 53 -10.00 3.48 -9.92
CA ASN A 53 -8.92 2.53 -9.77
C ASN A 53 -8.36 2.47 -8.33
N ILE A 54 -9.04 3.10 -7.37
CA ILE A 54 -8.53 3.17 -5.99
C ILE A 54 -8.32 1.79 -5.37
N LYS A 55 -9.17 0.85 -5.70
CA LYS A 55 -9.04 -0.51 -5.20
C LYS A 55 -7.71 -1.13 -5.64
N ASP A 56 -7.31 -0.86 -6.89
CA ASP A 56 -6.04 -1.37 -7.41
C ASP A 56 -4.84 -0.74 -6.69
N TYR A 57 -4.92 0.53 -6.34
CA TYR A 57 -3.88 1.18 -5.53
C TYR A 57 -3.75 0.51 -4.16
N ILE A 58 -4.87 0.25 -3.51
CA ILE A 58 -4.87 -0.41 -2.20
C ILE A 58 -4.33 -1.82 -2.33
N ASP A 59 -4.69 -2.54 -3.39
CA ASP A 59 -4.17 -3.89 -3.64
C ASP A 59 -2.65 -3.89 -3.81
N LEU A 60 -2.08 -2.87 -4.46
CA LEU A 60 -0.63 -2.72 -4.56
C LEU A 60 0.01 -2.51 -3.18
N MET A 61 -0.64 -1.72 -2.33
CA MET A 61 -0.16 -1.49 -0.97
C MET A 61 -0.20 -2.78 -0.15
N VAL A 62 -1.24 -3.59 -0.33
CA VAL A 62 -1.34 -4.90 0.32
C VAL A 62 -0.18 -5.79 -0.11
N LEU A 63 0.14 -5.82 -1.41
CA LEU A 63 1.27 -6.61 -1.92
C LEU A 63 2.58 -6.18 -1.29
N TRP A 64 2.79 -4.87 -1.18
CA TRP A 64 3.99 -4.33 -0.56
C TRP A 64 4.14 -4.82 0.89
N TYR A 65 3.09 -4.69 1.70
CA TYR A 65 3.17 -5.10 3.09
C TYR A 65 3.19 -6.62 3.27
N ARG A 66 2.67 -7.37 2.31
CA ARG A 66 2.87 -8.83 2.28
C ARG A 66 4.33 -9.16 2.03
N ASP A 67 4.98 -8.40 1.14
CA ASP A 67 6.42 -8.53 0.93
C ASP A 67 7.20 -8.20 2.21
N VAL A 68 6.80 -7.14 2.91
CA VAL A 68 7.42 -6.77 4.19
C VAL A 68 7.30 -7.92 5.19
N LEU A 69 6.12 -8.49 5.32
CA LEU A 69 5.86 -9.60 6.23
C LEU A 69 6.69 -10.83 5.84
N LEU A 70 6.69 -11.17 4.57
CA LEU A 70 7.43 -12.31 4.05
C LEU A 70 8.93 -12.15 4.27
N PHE A 71 9.47 -10.98 3.96
CA PHE A 71 10.89 -10.72 4.17
C PHE A 71 11.25 -10.75 5.65
N LYS A 72 10.40 -10.21 6.50
CA LYS A 72 10.61 -10.25 7.95
C LYS A 72 10.72 -11.69 8.46
N ALA A 73 9.91 -12.58 7.91
CA ALA A 73 9.88 -13.98 8.33
C ALA A 73 11.00 -14.81 7.71
N THR A 74 11.34 -14.59 6.44
CA THR A 74 12.26 -15.49 5.69
C THR A 74 13.61 -14.90 5.40
N LYS A 75 13.74 -13.58 5.39
CA LYS A 75 14.95 -12.85 4.95
C LYS A 75 15.36 -13.17 3.51
N ASN A 76 14.42 -13.67 2.70
CA ASN A 76 14.69 -14.09 1.33
C ASN A 76 14.09 -13.14 0.32
N MET A 77 14.92 -12.26 -0.26
CA MET A 77 14.47 -11.26 -1.22
C MET A 77 13.95 -11.86 -2.52
N ASN A 78 14.34 -13.11 -2.83
CA ASN A 78 13.95 -13.74 -4.09
C ASN A 78 12.46 -14.10 -4.14
N GLN A 79 11.79 -14.11 -3.01
CA GLN A 79 10.36 -14.42 -2.92
C GLN A 79 9.47 -13.18 -3.02
N LEU A 80 10.06 -11.99 -3.05
CA LEU A 80 9.30 -10.75 -3.06
C LEU A 80 8.73 -10.45 -4.43
N VAL A 81 7.54 -9.85 -4.46
CA VAL A 81 6.93 -9.31 -5.68
C VAL A 81 7.70 -8.08 -6.13
N PHE A 82 8.04 -7.19 -5.20
CA PHE A 82 8.78 -5.96 -5.47
C PHE A 82 10.28 -6.15 -5.20
N GLN A 83 10.93 -7.04 -5.92
CA GLN A 83 12.34 -7.35 -5.68
C GLN A 83 13.26 -6.14 -5.81
N SER A 84 12.98 -5.24 -6.74
CA SER A 84 13.76 -4.03 -6.94
C SER A 84 13.67 -3.05 -5.76
N GLU A 85 12.68 -3.23 -4.90
CA GLU A 85 12.43 -2.38 -3.75
C GLU A 85 12.85 -3.03 -2.44
N PHE A 86 13.69 -4.06 -2.50
CA PHE A 86 13.99 -4.86 -1.31
C PHE A 86 14.63 -4.05 -0.18
N ARG A 87 15.36 -2.99 -0.48
CA ARG A 87 15.97 -2.14 0.55
C ARG A 87 14.92 -1.46 1.41
N ALA A 88 13.93 -0.85 0.77
CA ALA A 88 12.84 -0.20 1.47
C ALA A 88 11.99 -1.22 2.23
N ILE A 89 11.74 -2.38 1.63
CA ILE A 89 11.01 -3.47 2.26
C ILE A 89 11.77 -3.98 3.48
N SER A 90 13.07 -4.16 3.36
CA SER A 90 13.93 -4.60 4.45
C SER A 90 13.91 -3.61 5.62
N GLU A 91 13.98 -2.31 5.32
CA GLU A 91 13.91 -1.27 6.35
C GLU A 91 12.58 -1.31 7.10
N GLU A 92 11.48 -1.43 6.37
CA GLU A 92 10.16 -1.55 6.99
C GLU A 92 10.08 -2.81 7.86
N ALA A 93 10.58 -3.93 7.36
CA ALA A 93 10.58 -5.19 8.09
C ALA A 93 11.35 -5.08 9.40
N ASN A 94 12.46 -4.32 9.40
CA ASN A 94 13.28 -4.13 10.59
C ASN A 94 12.68 -3.14 11.57
N GLN A 95 11.96 -2.12 11.08
CA GLN A 95 11.43 -1.04 11.89
C GLN A 95 10.08 -1.35 12.51
N ARG A 96 9.32 -2.27 11.92
CA ARG A 96 7.97 -2.59 12.38
C ARG A 96 7.91 -4.03 12.87
N ASP A 97 7.23 -4.24 14.00
CA ASP A 97 6.96 -5.59 14.47
C ASP A 97 5.80 -6.22 13.71
N TYR A 98 5.59 -7.52 13.93
CA TYR A 98 4.53 -8.25 13.25
C TYR A 98 3.15 -7.68 13.54
N GLU A 99 2.93 -7.30 14.79
CA GLU A 99 1.64 -6.73 15.20
C GLU A 99 1.33 -5.46 14.43
N LYS A 100 2.31 -4.58 14.26
CA LYS A 100 2.13 -3.33 13.52
C LYS A 100 1.87 -3.59 12.03
N ILE A 101 2.58 -4.54 11.45
CA ILE A 101 2.37 -4.90 10.04
C ILE A 101 0.94 -5.44 9.84
N GLU A 102 0.47 -6.28 10.74
CA GLU A 102 -0.89 -6.81 10.69
C GLU A 102 -1.94 -5.70 10.86
N GLU A 103 -1.66 -4.75 11.72
CA GLU A 103 -2.52 -3.59 11.92
C GLU A 103 -2.65 -2.77 10.63
N ILE A 104 -1.53 -2.57 9.92
CA ILE A 104 -1.53 -1.86 8.65
C ILE A 104 -2.31 -2.63 7.59
N LEU A 105 -2.10 -3.94 7.49
CA LEU A 105 -2.86 -4.78 6.56
C LEU A 105 -4.36 -4.73 6.86
N SER A 106 -4.73 -4.74 8.13
CA SER A 106 -6.12 -4.58 8.56
C SER A 106 -6.67 -3.21 8.15
N ALA A 107 -5.85 -2.17 8.23
CA ALA A 107 -6.27 -0.82 7.82
C ALA A 107 -6.62 -0.77 6.33
N PHE A 108 -5.90 -1.51 5.49
CA PHE A 108 -6.22 -1.61 4.06
C PHE A 108 -7.59 -2.27 3.84
N ASP A 109 -7.86 -3.36 4.54
CA ASP A 109 -9.15 -4.03 4.46
C ASP A 109 -10.29 -3.11 4.91
N LYS A 110 -10.08 -2.39 6.00
CA LYS A 110 -11.06 -1.42 6.51
C LYS A 110 -11.31 -0.30 5.50
N ALA A 111 -10.25 0.19 4.85
CA ALA A 111 -10.40 1.23 3.83
C ALA A 111 -11.25 0.73 2.66
N LYS A 112 -11.01 -0.49 2.19
CA LYS A 112 -11.83 -1.09 1.13
C LYS A 112 -13.30 -1.20 1.53
N LEU A 113 -13.56 -1.63 2.76
CA LEU A 113 -14.93 -1.75 3.26
C LEU A 113 -15.62 -0.39 3.36
N ARG A 114 -14.89 0.63 3.83
CA ARG A 114 -15.43 1.99 3.92
C ARG A 114 -15.79 2.54 2.55
N LEU A 115 -14.91 2.35 1.58
CA LEU A 115 -15.16 2.81 0.20
C LEU A 115 -16.36 2.09 -0.41
N LYS A 116 -16.48 0.80 -0.17
CA LYS A 116 -17.63 0.02 -0.63
C LYS A 116 -18.93 0.47 0.01
N ALA A 117 -18.87 0.93 1.24
CA ALA A 117 -20.03 1.44 1.98
C ALA A 117 -20.29 2.93 1.72
N ASN A 118 -19.63 3.51 0.71
CA ASN A 118 -19.78 4.91 0.32
C ASN A 118 -19.37 5.91 1.40
N VAL A 119 -18.42 5.54 2.25
CA VAL A 119 -17.79 6.49 3.16
C VAL A 119 -16.98 7.48 2.32
N ASN A 120 -16.91 8.72 2.77
CA ASN A 120 -16.16 9.76 2.07
C ASN A 120 -14.75 9.27 1.73
N PHE A 121 -14.36 9.45 0.47
CA PHE A 121 -13.06 8.97 -0.03
C PHE A 121 -11.90 9.51 0.77
N GLU A 122 -11.88 10.82 1.01
CA GLU A 122 -10.77 11.45 1.74
C GLU A 122 -10.66 10.93 3.16
N VAL A 123 -11.78 10.74 3.84
CA VAL A 123 -11.81 10.21 5.22
C VAL A 123 -11.28 8.78 5.24
N ALA A 124 -11.75 7.93 4.32
CA ALA A 124 -11.31 6.53 4.27
C ALA A 124 -9.80 6.46 4.05
N MET A 125 -9.27 7.27 3.15
CA MET A 125 -7.84 7.30 2.84
C MET A 125 -7.02 7.88 3.99
N GLU A 126 -7.50 8.95 4.63
CA GLU A 126 -6.83 9.53 5.78
C GLU A 126 -6.66 8.54 6.91
N LEU A 127 -7.73 7.82 7.25
CA LEU A 127 -7.68 6.82 8.31
C LEU A 127 -6.65 5.73 8.01
N MET A 128 -6.61 5.29 6.78
CA MET A 128 -5.64 4.29 6.32
C MET A 128 -4.20 4.81 6.44
N LEU A 129 -3.94 5.99 5.89
CA LEU A 129 -2.60 6.57 5.89
C LEU A 129 -2.13 6.92 7.29
N CYS A 130 -3.02 7.37 8.18
CA CYS A 130 -2.67 7.63 9.57
C CYS A 130 -2.18 6.38 10.28
N THR A 131 -2.79 5.23 10.01
CA THR A 131 -2.31 3.96 10.57
C THR A 131 -0.92 3.63 10.05
N MET A 132 -0.67 3.86 8.77
CA MET A 132 0.64 3.61 8.16
C MET A 132 1.71 4.57 8.72
N LYS A 133 1.33 5.81 9.01
CA LYS A 133 2.26 6.82 9.50
C LYS A 133 2.75 6.52 10.92
N GLN A 134 1.93 5.89 11.73
CA GLN A 134 2.30 5.53 13.08
C GLN A 134 3.40 4.47 13.10
#